data_4ac8be588bf2df19014cbb3cc63ecb02
#
_entry.id   4ac8be588bf2df19014cbb3cc63ecb02
#
_cell.length_a   1.000
_cell.length_b   1.000
_cell.length_c   1.000
_cell.angle_alpha   90.00
_cell.angle_beta   90.00
_cell.angle_gamma   90.00
#
_symmetry.space_group_name_H-M   'P 1'
#
loop_
_entity.id
_entity.type
_entity.pdbx_description
1 polymer ?
#
loop_
_entity_poly.entity_id
_entity_poly.type
_entity_poly.pdbx_seq_one_letter_code
_entity_poly.pdbx_strand_id
1 'polypeptide(L)'
;MDFFLQLLFTGVGIGAVYALVALGFVLIFRATNVVNFAQGEFSMVAAYLMVVFAVDLGWPYWLAFLIAIAGMAVLGAIFNLLVYYPLRNRSYLPVLISTIGASIFLANSVLALYGPQPQVLPGWFDTPGIQLGPVYLDSQYLLIIAVTLGLVAFQYWLFERTLLGKKLQATSQDKEMAALLGIPVAAMIMITFVYSAVLGGIAGILVAPVLFVSIQMGSTIALKAFAATIIGGFGDVAGAILGGFAIGIIETFGAAYISVPFKDAFAFLVLILFLALRPQGIFGERVAEKA
;
A
#
# COMPACT_ATOMS: atom_id res chain seq x y z
N MET A 1 29.89 -10.76 4.37
CA MET A 1 28.94 -10.27 5.39
C MET A 1 28.29 -8.95 4.93
N ASP A 2 29.06 -8.09 4.32
CA ASP A 2 28.67 -6.75 3.91
C ASP A 2 27.56 -6.75 2.82
N PHE A 3 27.72 -7.63 1.82
CA PHE A 3 26.70 -7.81 0.77
C PHE A 3 25.35 -8.31 1.32
N PHE A 4 25.37 -9.20 2.30
CA PHE A 4 24.16 -9.68 2.96
C PHE A 4 23.43 -8.55 3.70
N LEU A 5 24.16 -7.72 4.47
CA LEU A 5 23.59 -6.57 5.17
C LEU A 5 23.02 -5.53 4.20
N GLN A 6 23.71 -5.31 3.07
CA GLN A 6 23.22 -4.43 2.01
C GLN A 6 21.89 -4.92 1.42
N LEU A 7 21.80 -6.23 1.12
CA LEU A 7 20.56 -6.83 0.61
C LEU A 7 19.42 -6.77 1.63
N LEU A 8 19.74 -7.03 2.90
CA LEU A 8 18.75 -6.96 3.98
C LEU A 8 18.18 -5.54 4.10
N PHE A 9 19.04 -4.52 4.09
CA PHE A 9 18.62 -3.13 4.16
C PHE A 9 17.74 -2.73 2.96
N THR A 10 18.17 -3.07 1.74
CA THR A 10 17.39 -2.84 0.52
C THR A 10 16.04 -3.57 0.57
N GLY A 11 16.05 -4.85 1.00
CA GLY A 11 14.85 -5.66 1.12
C GLY A 11 13.86 -5.12 2.15
N VAL A 12 14.36 -4.61 3.28
CA VAL A 12 13.52 -3.94 4.28
C VAL A 12 12.94 -2.64 3.72
N GLY A 13 13.70 -1.85 2.96
CA GLY A 13 13.21 -0.63 2.31
C GLY A 13 12.09 -0.91 1.30
N ILE A 14 12.27 -1.87 0.41
CA ILE A 14 11.22 -2.28 -0.55
C ILE A 14 10.03 -2.90 0.20
N GLY A 15 10.28 -3.75 1.20
CA GLY A 15 9.25 -4.36 2.02
C GLY A 15 8.42 -3.34 2.80
N ALA A 16 9.01 -2.23 3.21
CA ALA A 16 8.30 -1.12 3.85
C ALA A 16 7.24 -0.50 2.92
N VAL A 17 7.54 -0.36 1.63
CA VAL A 17 6.57 0.11 0.63
C VAL A 17 5.40 -0.88 0.50
N TYR A 18 5.72 -2.17 0.40
CA TYR A 18 4.66 -3.20 0.32
C TYR A 18 3.82 -3.24 1.59
N ALA A 19 4.42 -3.04 2.76
CA ALA A 19 3.71 -2.95 4.03
C ALA A 19 2.71 -1.78 4.06
N LEU A 20 3.08 -0.59 3.58
CA LEU A 20 2.17 0.56 3.53
C LEU A 20 0.96 0.31 2.62
N VAL A 21 1.18 -0.26 1.44
CA VAL A 21 0.07 -0.58 0.51
C VAL A 21 -0.77 -1.73 1.07
N ALA A 22 -0.16 -2.74 1.68
CA ALA A 22 -0.84 -3.84 2.36
C ALA A 22 -1.73 -3.35 3.51
N LEU A 23 -1.27 -2.36 4.29
CA LEU A 23 -2.09 -1.69 5.29
C LEU A 23 -3.35 -1.07 4.68
N GLY A 24 -3.21 -0.41 3.53
CA GLY A 24 -4.35 0.12 2.79
C GLY A 24 -5.37 -0.95 2.42
N PHE A 25 -4.92 -2.12 1.93
CA PHE A 25 -5.79 -3.27 1.66
C PHE A 25 -6.53 -3.74 2.91
N VAL A 26 -5.79 -3.95 4.01
CA VAL A 26 -6.37 -4.46 5.26
C VAL A 26 -7.40 -3.51 5.84
N LEU A 27 -7.14 -2.20 5.80
CA LEU A 27 -8.07 -1.21 6.34
C LEU A 27 -9.39 -1.18 5.59
N ILE A 28 -9.35 -1.17 4.25
CA ILE A 28 -10.57 -1.20 3.42
C ILE A 28 -11.30 -2.53 3.64
N PHE A 29 -10.59 -3.66 3.65
CA PHE A 29 -11.20 -4.96 3.87
C PHE A 29 -11.89 -5.06 5.23
N ARG A 30 -11.26 -4.61 6.30
CA ARG A 30 -11.87 -4.56 7.64
C ARG A 30 -13.16 -3.72 7.66
N ALA A 31 -13.15 -2.58 6.98
CA ALA A 31 -14.31 -1.68 6.98
C ALA A 31 -15.45 -2.15 6.07
N THR A 32 -15.14 -2.89 5.00
CA THR A 32 -16.13 -3.18 3.94
C THR A 32 -16.38 -4.66 3.71
N ASN A 33 -15.49 -5.55 4.14
CA ASN A 33 -15.37 -6.97 3.79
C ASN A 33 -15.14 -7.19 2.28
N VAL A 34 -14.61 -6.20 1.57
CA VAL A 34 -14.30 -6.28 0.15
C VAL A 34 -12.85 -5.86 -0.10
N VAL A 35 -12.18 -6.56 -1.01
CA VAL A 35 -10.85 -6.21 -1.48
C VAL A 35 -10.95 -5.06 -2.49
N ASN A 36 -10.15 -4.02 -2.31
CA ASN A 36 -10.03 -2.93 -3.29
C ASN A 36 -8.86 -3.20 -4.24
N PHE A 37 -9.12 -3.73 -5.42
CA PHE A 37 -8.07 -3.99 -6.42
C PHE A 37 -7.47 -2.73 -7.03
N ALA A 38 -8.07 -1.55 -6.85
CA ALA A 38 -7.48 -0.28 -7.25
C ALA A 38 -6.47 0.28 -6.24
N GLN A 39 -6.16 -0.45 -5.15
CA GLN A 39 -5.28 0.04 -4.08
C GLN A 39 -3.87 0.39 -4.59
N GLY A 40 -3.31 -0.38 -5.51
CA GLY A 40 -2.00 -0.08 -6.07
C GLY A 40 -2.01 1.13 -7.02
N GLU A 41 -3.13 1.38 -7.69
CA GLU A 41 -3.27 2.54 -8.57
C GLU A 41 -3.20 3.86 -7.79
N PHE A 42 -3.55 3.85 -6.51
CA PHE A 42 -3.33 5.01 -5.64
C PHE A 42 -1.84 5.35 -5.51
N SER A 43 -0.96 4.35 -5.48
CA SER A 43 0.50 4.58 -5.48
C SER A 43 0.98 5.16 -6.80
N MET A 44 0.49 4.65 -7.92
CA MET A 44 0.81 5.16 -9.25
C MET A 44 0.33 6.60 -9.42
N VAL A 45 -0.94 6.89 -9.15
CA VAL A 45 -1.51 8.24 -9.32
C VAL A 45 -0.75 9.26 -8.48
N ALA A 46 -0.42 8.94 -7.23
CA ALA A 46 0.35 9.84 -6.36
C ALA A 46 1.74 10.12 -6.90
N ALA A 47 2.44 9.11 -7.44
CA ALA A 47 3.74 9.28 -8.07
C ALA A 47 3.66 10.19 -9.30
N TYR A 48 2.64 10.03 -10.15
CA TYR A 48 2.41 10.94 -11.28
C TYR A 48 2.02 12.36 -10.84
N LEU A 49 1.25 12.53 -9.77
CA LEU A 49 0.99 13.86 -9.20
C LEU A 49 2.29 14.55 -8.75
N MET A 50 3.24 13.78 -8.18
CA MET A 50 4.56 14.33 -7.86
C MET A 50 5.33 14.74 -9.13
N VAL A 51 5.28 13.96 -10.20
CA VAL A 51 5.90 14.35 -11.49
C VAL A 51 5.29 15.66 -11.98
N VAL A 52 3.95 15.79 -11.99
CA VAL A 52 3.27 17.04 -12.40
C VAL A 52 3.78 18.25 -11.60
N PHE A 53 3.73 18.16 -10.28
CA PHE A 53 3.98 19.34 -9.45
C PHE A 53 5.48 19.62 -9.26
N ALA A 54 6.30 18.59 -9.05
CA ALA A 54 7.71 18.76 -8.78
C ALA A 54 8.57 18.86 -10.04
N VAL A 55 8.24 18.10 -11.12
CA VAL A 55 9.06 18.05 -12.33
C VAL A 55 8.51 18.98 -13.40
N ASP A 56 7.24 18.85 -13.79
CA ASP A 56 6.68 19.61 -14.91
C ASP A 56 6.44 21.08 -14.53
N LEU A 57 5.91 21.34 -13.32
CA LEU A 57 5.65 22.70 -12.82
C LEU A 57 6.82 23.30 -12.03
N GLY A 58 7.82 22.50 -11.67
CA GLY A 58 9.01 22.97 -10.95
C GLY A 58 8.75 23.48 -9.53
N TRP A 59 7.69 23.01 -8.88
CA TRP A 59 7.37 23.45 -7.53
C TRP A 59 8.33 22.85 -6.49
N PRO A 60 8.50 23.52 -5.32
CA PRO A 60 9.29 22.96 -4.23
C PRO A 60 8.77 21.57 -3.84
N TYR A 61 9.69 20.62 -3.66
CA TYR A 61 9.38 19.21 -3.47
C TYR A 61 8.41 18.95 -2.29
N TRP A 62 8.60 19.66 -1.17
CA TRP A 62 7.71 19.55 -0.01
C TRP A 62 6.28 20.03 -0.32
N LEU A 63 6.12 21.08 -1.15
CA LEU A 63 4.82 21.61 -1.55
C LEU A 63 4.12 20.65 -2.51
N ALA A 64 4.86 20.13 -3.50
CA ALA A 64 4.38 19.10 -4.41
C ALA A 64 3.86 17.88 -3.65
N PHE A 65 4.61 17.43 -2.64
CA PHE A 65 4.20 16.33 -1.76
C PHE A 65 2.88 16.61 -1.03
N LEU A 66 2.76 17.76 -0.38
CA LEU A 66 1.54 18.11 0.36
C LEU A 66 0.31 18.16 -0.56
N ILE A 67 0.46 18.72 -1.76
CA ILE A 67 -0.62 18.82 -2.74
C ILE A 67 -0.96 17.42 -3.32
N ALA A 68 0.05 16.60 -3.61
CA ALA A 68 -0.16 15.23 -4.05
C ALA A 68 -0.95 14.42 -2.99
N ILE A 69 -0.58 14.53 -1.70
CA ILE A 69 -1.29 13.85 -0.62
C ILE A 69 -2.71 14.40 -0.43
N ALA A 70 -2.91 15.72 -0.53
CA ALA A 70 -4.25 16.30 -0.52
C ALA A 70 -5.10 15.81 -1.71
N GLY A 71 -4.51 15.72 -2.90
CA GLY A 71 -5.12 15.13 -4.09
C GLY A 71 -5.51 13.66 -3.87
N MET A 72 -4.65 12.88 -3.22
CA MET A 72 -4.95 11.49 -2.87
C MET A 72 -6.08 11.37 -1.85
N ALA A 73 -6.17 12.28 -0.88
CA ALA A 73 -7.30 12.31 0.06
C ALA A 73 -8.62 12.58 -0.69
N VAL A 74 -8.63 13.53 -1.61
CA VAL A 74 -9.79 13.83 -2.47
C VAL A 74 -10.12 12.63 -3.37
N LEU A 75 -9.12 12.02 -3.99
CA LEU A 75 -9.30 10.82 -4.83
C LEU A 75 -9.91 9.66 -4.03
N GLY A 76 -9.43 9.42 -2.80
CA GLY A 76 -9.99 8.40 -1.91
C GLY A 76 -11.45 8.64 -1.57
N ALA A 77 -11.84 9.90 -1.32
CA ALA A 77 -13.23 10.28 -1.09
C ALA A 77 -14.09 10.08 -2.34
N ILE A 78 -13.63 10.54 -3.52
CA ILE A 78 -14.29 10.35 -4.81
C ILE A 78 -14.43 8.86 -5.12
N PHE A 79 -13.39 8.08 -4.90
CA PHE A 79 -13.42 6.63 -5.11
C PHE A 79 -14.47 5.96 -4.23
N ASN A 80 -14.55 6.33 -2.96
CA ASN A 80 -15.61 5.82 -2.10
C ASN A 80 -16.99 6.18 -2.64
N LEU A 81 -17.23 7.45 -3.00
CA LEU A 81 -18.52 7.95 -3.44
C LEU A 81 -18.99 7.35 -4.77
N LEU A 82 -18.08 7.12 -5.72
CA LEU A 82 -18.43 6.68 -7.07
C LEU A 82 -18.32 5.17 -7.26
N VAL A 83 -17.35 4.51 -6.60
CA VAL A 83 -17.05 3.10 -6.83
C VAL A 83 -17.67 2.20 -5.77
N TYR A 84 -17.52 2.55 -4.48
CA TYR A 84 -17.99 1.70 -3.39
C TYR A 84 -19.42 2.03 -2.95
N TYR A 85 -19.72 3.30 -2.66
CA TYR A 85 -20.97 3.72 -2.02
C TYR A 85 -22.24 3.33 -2.79
N PRO A 86 -22.31 3.41 -4.14
CA PRO A 86 -23.48 2.99 -4.90
C PRO A 86 -23.75 1.49 -4.80
N LEU A 87 -22.71 0.70 -4.58
CA LEU A 87 -22.77 -0.76 -4.55
C LEU A 87 -22.71 -1.36 -3.15
N ARG A 88 -22.61 -0.54 -2.10
CA ARG A 88 -22.41 -0.98 -0.71
C ARG A 88 -23.42 -1.99 -0.18
N ASN A 89 -24.63 -1.98 -0.72
CA ASN A 89 -25.71 -2.91 -0.34
C ASN A 89 -25.83 -4.12 -1.29
N ARG A 90 -24.93 -4.24 -2.25
CA ARG A 90 -24.88 -5.39 -3.17
C ARG A 90 -24.00 -6.50 -2.61
N SER A 91 -24.07 -7.67 -3.22
CA SER A 91 -23.19 -8.78 -2.90
C SER A 91 -21.71 -8.43 -3.17
N TYR A 92 -20.79 -9.27 -2.71
CA TYR A 92 -19.35 -9.08 -2.83
C TYR A 92 -18.86 -8.84 -4.28
N LEU A 93 -19.37 -9.65 -5.24
CA LEU A 93 -18.87 -9.65 -6.63
C LEU A 93 -19.05 -8.30 -7.37
N PRO A 94 -20.24 -7.64 -7.38
CA PRO A 94 -20.37 -6.33 -8.02
C PRO A 94 -19.42 -5.27 -7.48
N VAL A 95 -19.17 -5.24 -6.17
CA VAL A 95 -18.22 -4.28 -5.56
C VAL A 95 -16.80 -4.59 -5.99
N LEU A 96 -16.41 -5.86 -5.99
CA LEU A 96 -15.09 -6.31 -6.42
C LEU A 96 -14.83 -5.93 -7.90
N ILE A 97 -15.78 -6.25 -8.80
CA ILE A 97 -15.69 -5.91 -10.23
C ILE A 97 -15.58 -4.40 -10.43
N SER A 98 -16.33 -3.61 -9.64
CA SER A 98 -16.27 -2.14 -9.68
C SER A 98 -14.87 -1.62 -9.33
N THR A 99 -14.19 -2.20 -8.33
CA THR A 99 -12.81 -1.80 -7.97
C THR A 99 -11.80 -2.18 -9.05
N ILE A 100 -11.98 -3.33 -9.72
CA ILE A 100 -11.15 -3.72 -10.88
C ILE A 100 -11.39 -2.76 -12.06
N GLY A 101 -12.66 -2.44 -12.36
CA GLY A 101 -12.98 -1.46 -13.38
C GLY A 101 -12.38 -0.09 -13.11
N ALA A 102 -12.42 0.35 -11.85
CA ALA A 102 -11.80 1.60 -11.43
C ALA A 102 -10.26 1.56 -11.53
N SER A 103 -9.62 0.43 -11.22
CA SER A 103 -8.17 0.24 -11.44
C SER A 103 -7.81 0.42 -12.91
N ILE A 104 -8.51 -0.28 -13.80
CA ILE A 104 -8.31 -0.17 -15.25
C ILE A 104 -8.55 1.27 -15.75
N PHE A 105 -9.59 1.92 -15.24
CA PHE A 105 -9.89 3.31 -15.58
C PHE A 105 -8.77 4.26 -15.16
N LEU A 106 -8.28 4.16 -13.92
CA LEU A 106 -7.19 5.00 -13.42
C LEU A 106 -5.89 4.78 -14.22
N ALA A 107 -5.50 3.53 -14.47
CA ALA A 107 -4.30 3.20 -15.23
C ALA A 107 -4.37 3.77 -16.66
N ASN A 108 -5.50 3.57 -17.37
CA ASN A 108 -5.68 4.08 -18.72
C ASN A 108 -5.85 5.60 -18.78
N SER A 109 -6.39 6.23 -17.75
CA SER A 109 -6.44 7.70 -17.66
C SER A 109 -5.04 8.30 -17.58
N VAL A 110 -4.16 7.72 -16.74
CA VAL A 110 -2.76 8.14 -16.66
C VAL A 110 -2.02 7.85 -17.97
N LEU A 111 -2.26 6.68 -18.60
CA LEU A 111 -1.70 6.34 -19.91
C LEU A 111 -2.08 7.36 -21.00
N ALA A 112 -3.32 7.79 -21.01
CA ALA A 112 -3.81 8.76 -21.99
C ALA A 112 -3.20 10.16 -21.79
N LEU A 113 -2.89 10.54 -20.54
CA LEU A 113 -2.33 11.85 -20.20
C LEU A 113 -0.81 11.91 -20.36
N TYR A 114 -0.09 10.86 -19.94
CA TYR A 114 1.39 10.83 -19.87
C TYR A 114 2.05 9.93 -20.91
N GLY A 115 1.29 9.07 -21.57
CA GLY A 115 1.83 8.06 -22.47
C GLY A 115 2.51 6.89 -21.76
N PRO A 116 3.11 5.93 -22.51
CA PRO A 116 3.65 4.69 -21.96
C PRO A 116 5.07 4.82 -21.40
N GLN A 117 5.73 5.97 -21.57
CA GLN A 117 7.13 6.13 -21.20
C GLN A 117 7.27 6.34 -19.69
N PRO A 118 8.17 5.58 -19.01
CA PRO A 118 8.45 5.81 -17.60
C PRO A 118 9.00 7.22 -17.36
N GLN A 119 8.55 7.83 -16.26
CA GLN A 119 9.01 9.16 -15.82
C GLN A 119 10.03 9.01 -14.70
N VAL A 120 10.97 9.94 -14.64
CA VAL A 120 11.98 9.99 -13.58
C VAL A 120 11.55 11.00 -12.54
N LEU A 121 11.44 10.56 -11.30
CA LEU A 121 11.24 11.46 -10.17
C LEU A 121 12.56 11.58 -9.41
N PRO A 122 13.12 12.79 -9.23
CA PRO A 122 14.33 13.01 -8.42
C PRO A 122 14.15 12.50 -6.99
N GLY A 123 15.23 12.06 -6.37
CA GLY A 123 15.22 11.69 -4.94
C GLY A 123 14.98 12.90 -4.03
N TRP A 124 14.58 12.65 -2.80
CA TRP A 124 14.34 13.68 -1.79
C TRP A 124 15.63 14.37 -1.32
N PHE A 125 16.77 13.71 -1.47
CA PHE A 125 18.05 14.18 -1.02
C PHE A 125 19.07 14.18 -2.17
N ASP A 126 19.83 15.26 -2.27
CA ASP A 126 20.97 15.36 -3.20
C ASP A 126 22.18 14.54 -2.72
N THR A 127 22.16 14.10 -1.46
CA THR A 127 23.24 13.31 -0.87
C THR A 127 23.04 11.83 -1.17
N PRO A 128 24.05 11.14 -1.71
CA PRO A 128 23.94 9.76 -2.18
C PRO A 128 23.69 8.73 -1.08
N GLY A 129 23.86 9.04 0.21
CA GLY A 129 23.65 8.13 1.32
C GLY A 129 24.73 8.20 2.39
N ILE A 130 24.60 7.37 3.41
CA ILE A 130 25.52 7.27 4.54
C ILE A 130 26.34 5.98 4.42
N GLN A 131 27.66 6.10 4.41
CA GLN A 131 28.55 4.94 4.43
C GLN A 131 28.85 4.57 5.89
N LEU A 132 28.32 3.44 6.34
CA LEU A 132 28.59 2.85 7.65
C LEU A 132 29.56 1.65 7.49
N GLY A 133 30.85 1.96 7.49
CA GLY A 133 31.86 0.95 7.23
C GLY A 133 31.75 0.40 5.81
N PRO A 134 31.57 -0.92 5.64
CA PRO A 134 31.45 -1.56 4.33
C PRO A 134 30.02 -1.51 3.74
N VAL A 135 29.02 -1.07 4.52
CA VAL A 135 27.61 -1.01 4.09
C VAL A 135 27.26 0.40 3.66
N TYR A 136 26.71 0.52 2.46
CA TYR A 136 26.18 1.77 1.92
C TYR A 136 24.68 1.87 2.15
N LEU A 137 24.25 2.81 2.97
CA LEU A 137 22.85 3.08 3.26
C LEU A 137 22.36 4.23 2.36
N ASP A 138 21.65 3.88 1.31
CA ASP A 138 21.02 4.87 0.44
C ASP A 138 19.99 5.71 1.22
N SER A 139 20.08 7.03 1.07
CA SER A 139 19.22 7.99 1.78
C SER A 139 17.73 7.77 1.47
N GLN A 140 17.39 7.32 0.26
CA GLN A 140 16.01 7.08 -0.14
C GLN A 140 15.41 5.89 0.62
N TYR A 141 16.14 4.79 0.78
CA TYR A 141 15.67 3.65 1.57
C TYR A 141 15.55 3.97 3.07
N LEU A 142 16.47 4.79 3.61
CA LEU A 142 16.36 5.28 4.99
C LEU A 142 15.08 6.09 5.19
N LEU A 143 14.78 6.99 4.24
CA LEU A 143 13.54 7.78 4.25
C LEU A 143 12.31 6.87 4.20
N ILE A 144 12.29 5.89 3.28
CA ILE A 144 11.17 4.94 3.14
C ILE A 144 10.92 4.22 4.47
N ILE A 145 11.96 3.67 5.08
CA ILE A 145 11.84 2.94 6.35
C ILE A 145 11.37 3.87 7.47
N ALA A 146 11.97 5.06 7.61
CA ALA A 146 11.62 6.02 8.66
C ALA A 146 10.16 6.49 8.55
N VAL A 147 9.72 6.86 7.34
CA VAL A 147 8.33 7.28 7.09
C VAL A 147 7.36 6.13 7.34
N THR A 148 7.70 4.92 6.88
CA THR A 148 6.85 3.74 7.11
C THR A 148 6.68 3.45 8.59
N LEU A 149 7.77 3.42 9.36
CA LEU A 149 7.70 3.22 10.81
C LEU A 149 6.92 4.33 11.49
N GLY A 150 7.11 5.59 11.07
CA GLY A 150 6.34 6.72 11.56
C GLY A 150 4.84 6.59 11.28
N LEU A 151 4.46 6.16 10.07
CA LEU A 151 3.06 5.93 9.69
C LEU A 151 2.44 4.75 10.43
N VAL A 152 3.19 3.66 10.63
CA VAL A 152 2.74 2.51 11.44
C VAL A 152 2.53 2.93 12.89
N ALA A 153 3.45 3.69 13.48
CA ALA A 153 3.32 4.21 14.82
C ALA A 153 2.13 5.19 14.94
N PHE A 154 1.96 6.09 13.96
CA PHE A 154 0.81 6.99 13.89
C PHE A 154 -0.50 6.23 13.77
N GLN A 155 -0.55 5.19 12.93
CA GLN A 155 -1.74 4.34 12.79
C GLN A 155 -2.07 3.64 14.11
N TYR A 156 -1.08 3.05 14.79
CA TYR A 156 -1.29 2.45 16.10
C TYR A 156 -1.86 3.47 17.09
N TRP A 157 -1.27 4.67 17.18
CA TRP A 157 -1.77 5.75 18.02
C TRP A 157 -3.20 6.16 17.66
N LEU A 158 -3.48 6.35 16.34
CA LEU A 158 -4.80 6.73 15.83
C LEU A 158 -5.87 5.71 16.26
N PHE A 159 -5.61 4.42 16.06
CA PHE A 159 -6.60 3.37 16.34
C PHE A 159 -6.77 3.10 17.84
N GLU A 160 -5.69 3.13 18.62
CA GLU A 160 -5.74 2.77 20.05
C GLU A 160 -6.04 3.95 20.95
N ARG A 161 -5.68 5.16 20.57
CA ARG A 161 -5.71 6.33 21.46
C ARG A 161 -6.73 7.40 21.09
N THR A 162 -7.38 7.31 19.91
CA THR A 162 -8.33 8.36 19.48
C THR A 162 -9.76 7.85 19.40
N LEU A 163 -10.72 8.76 19.59
CA LEU A 163 -12.15 8.47 19.41
C LEU A 163 -12.48 8.11 17.96
N LEU A 164 -11.79 8.72 16.99
CA LEU A 164 -11.94 8.37 15.56
C LEU A 164 -11.55 6.92 15.32
N GLY A 165 -10.38 6.50 15.82
CA GLY A 165 -9.91 5.13 15.69
C GLY A 165 -10.87 4.13 16.34
N LYS A 166 -11.40 4.41 17.51
CA LYS A 166 -12.40 3.55 18.18
C LYS A 166 -13.70 3.44 17.38
N LYS A 167 -14.16 4.54 16.75
CA LYS A 167 -15.32 4.51 15.83
C LYS A 167 -15.04 3.68 14.58
N LEU A 168 -13.83 3.79 14.00
CA LEU A 168 -13.41 2.97 12.87
C LEU A 168 -13.35 1.48 13.25
N GLN A 169 -12.81 1.13 14.41
CA GLN A 169 -12.78 -0.24 14.93
C GLN A 169 -14.21 -0.78 15.16
N ALA A 170 -15.08 -0.03 15.81
CA ALA A 170 -16.46 -0.43 16.01
C ALA A 170 -17.19 -0.68 14.67
N THR A 171 -16.99 0.21 13.69
CA THR A 171 -17.57 0.05 12.35
C THR A 171 -17.04 -1.21 11.63
N SER A 172 -15.78 -1.58 11.87
CA SER A 172 -15.17 -2.76 11.27
C SER A 172 -15.63 -4.08 11.92
N GLN A 173 -16.02 -4.04 13.19
CA GLN A 173 -16.51 -5.22 13.91
C GLN A 173 -17.97 -5.53 13.57
N ASP A 174 -18.84 -4.52 13.70
CA ASP A 174 -20.27 -4.65 13.42
C ASP A 174 -20.86 -3.31 12.98
N LYS A 175 -21.23 -3.22 11.70
CA LYS A 175 -21.79 -1.99 11.10
C LYS A 175 -23.17 -1.65 11.68
N GLU A 176 -24.00 -2.66 11.93
CA GLU A 176 -25.37 -2.46 12.41
C GLU A 176 -25.35 -1.98 13.87
N MET A 177 -24.56 -2.65 14.71
CA MET A 177 -24.39 -2.24 16.10
C MET A 177 -23.74 -0.86 16.22
N ALA A 178 -22.72 -0.55 15.40
CA ALA A 178 -22.11 0.77 15.37
C ALA A 178 -23.12 1.86 15.00
N ALA A 179 -24.02 1.60 14.03
CA ALA A 179 -25.06 2.53 13.64
C ALA A 179 -26.07 2.75 14.79
N LEU A 180 -26.46 1.71 15.52
CA LEU A 180 -27.35 1.80 16.69
C LEU A 180 -26.73 2.64 17.82
N LEU A 181 -25.41 2.62 17.95
CA LEU A 181 -24.66 3.46 18.91
C LEU A 181 -24.44 4.90 18.40
N GLY A 182 -25.05 5.29 17.27
CA GLY A 182 -24.98 6.64 16.72
C GLY A 182 -23.66 6.93 15.98
N ILE A 183 -22.87 5.91 15.62
CA ILE A 183 -21.66 6.09 14.80
C ILE A 183 -22.06 6.25 13.33
N PRO A 184 -21.62 7.32 12.63
CA PRO A 184 -21.94 7.53 11.21
C PRO A 184 -21.11 6.57 10.34
N VAL A 185 -21.57 5.34 10.18
CA VAL A 185 -20.88 4.24 9.48
C VAL A 185 -20.40 4.63 8.06
N ALA A 186 -21.26 5.31 7.30
CA ALA A 186 -20.88 5.74 5.94
C ALA A 186 -19.68 6.71 5.94
N ALA A 187 -19.63 7.63 6.91
CA ALA A 187 -18.51 8.56 7.06
C ALA A 187 -17.23 7.81 7.52
N MET A 188 -17.36 6.83 8.41
CA MET A 188 -16.21 6.02 8.84
C MET A 188 -15.62 5.21 7.68
N ILE A 189 -16.45 4.61 6.84
CA ILE A 189 -15.98 3.90 5.64
C ILE A 189 -15.31 4.88 4.66
N MET A 190 -15.89 6.06 4.42
CA MET A 190 -15.27 7.09 3.58
C MET A 190 -13.89 7.50 4.10
N ILE A 191 -13.76 7.75 5.41
CA ILE A 191 -12.48 8.07 6.04
C ILE A 191 -11.46 6.93 5.84
N THR A 192 -11.91 5.68 5.90
CA THR A 192 -11.04 4.53 5.64
C THR A 192 -10.50 4.54 4.21
N PHE A 193 -11.33 4.83 3.20
CA PHE A 193 -10.88 4.97 1.80
C PHE A 193 -9.92 6.14 1.62
N VAL A 194 -10.19 7.30 2.23
CA VAL A 194 -9.30 8.47 2.22
C VAL A 194 -7.95 8.11 2.83
N TYR A 195 -7.96 7.51 4.01
CA TYR A 195 -6.73 7.14 4.71
C TYR A 195 -5.93 6.08 3.93
N SER A 196 -6.60 5.09 3.38
CA SER A 196 -5.98 4.05 2.55
C SER A 196 -5.36 4.63 1.25
N ALA A 197 -6.06 5.57 0.59
CA ALA A 197 -5.52 6.26 -0.59
C ALA A 197 -4.29 7.11 -0.26
N VAL A 198 -4.29 7.78 0.89
CA VAL A 198 -3.13 8.54 1.40
C VAL A 198 -1.96 7.61 1.69
N LEU A 199 -2.17 6.47 2.37
CA LEU A 199 -1.11 5.48 2.63
C LEU A 199 -0.50 4.94 1.33
N GLY A 200 -1.36 4.51 0.39
CA GLY A 200 -0.92 4.06 -0.93
C GLY A 200 -0.17 5.15 -1.69
N GLY A 201 -0.67 6.40 -1.62
CA GLY A 201 -0.04 7.56 -2.23
C GLY A 201 1.36 7.84 -1.67
N ILE A 202 1.50 7.85 -0.35
CA ILE A 202 2.82 8.03 0.29
C ILE A 202 3.78 6.91 -0.13
N ALA A 203 3.33 5.66 -0.12
CA ALA A 203 4.13 4.52 -0.56
C ALA A 203 4.63 4.69 -2.01
N GLY A 204 3.75 5.12 -2.92
CA GLY A 204 4.08 5.38 -4.33
C GLY A 204 5.09 6.50 -4.51
N ILE A 205 4.89 7.63 -3.82
CA ILE A 205 5.82 8.77 -3.88
C ILE A 205 7.20 8.39 -3.35
N LEU A 206 7.26 7.66 -2.24
CA LEU A 206 8.52 7.24 -1.63
C LEU A 206 9.33 6.29 -2.50
N VAL A 207 8.67 5.38 -3.21
CA VAL A 207 9.36 4.38 -4.04
C VAL A 207 9.64 4.86 -5.47
N ALA A 208 8.97 5.90 -5.93
CA ALA A 208 9.09 6.42 -7.29
C ALA A 208 10.54 6.76 -7.71
N PRO A 209 11.38 7.38 -6.87
CA PRO A 209 12.78 7.62 -7.22
C PRO A 209 13.61 6.35 -7.43
N VAL A 210 13.19 5.22 -6.82
CA VAL A 210 13.91 3.93 -6.88
C VAL A 210 13.46 3.08 -8.07
N LEU A 211 12.15 3.05 -8.37
CA LEU A 211 11.55 2.14 -9.37
C LEU A 211 11.17 2.84 -10.68
N PHE A 212 11.37 4.13 -10.79
CA PHE A 212 10.77 4.99 -11.83
C PHE A 212 9.24 5.02 -11.76
N VAL A 213 8.65 6.12 -12.23
CA VAL A 213 7.19 6.27 -12.29
C VAL A 213 6.70 5.68 -13.60
N SER A 214 5.98 4.58 -13.53
CA SER A 214 5.40 3.88 -14.69
C SER A 214 3.97 3.47 -14.43
N ILE A 215 3.21 3.23 -15.50
CA ILE A 215 1.81 2.82 -15.38
C ILE A 215 1.70 1.45 -14.69
N GLN A 216 2.65 0.55 -14.97
CA GLN A 216 2.67 -0.79 -14.37
C GLN A 216 3.06 -0.81 -12.89
N MET A 217 3.65 0.30 -12.34
CA MET A 217 4.09 0.29 -10.94
C MET A 217 2.92 0.05 -9.97
N GLY A 218 1.73 0.57 -10.28
CA GLY A 218 0.53 0.40 -9.45
C GLY A 218 0.16 -1.07 -9.30
N SER A 219 -0.06 -1.75 -10.41
CA SER A 219 -0.43 -3.17 -10.42
C SER A 219 0.66 -4.08 -9.83
N THR A 220 1.94 -3.80 -10.12
CA THR A 220 3.07 -4.58 -9.59
C THR A 220 3.15 -4.48 -8.06
N ILE A 221 3.06 -3.27 -7.51
CA ILE A 221 3.08 -3.05 -6.07
C ILE A 221 1.83 -3.65 -5.42
N ALA A 222 0.64 -3.48 -6.05
CA ALA A 222 -0.62 -4.03 -5.55
C ALA A 222 -0.56 -5.54 -5.37
N LEU A 223 -0.10 -6.27 -6.38
CA LEU A 223 -0.04 -7.73 -6.33
C LEU A 223 0.90 -8.24 -5.22
N LYS A 224 2.05 -7.59 -5.02
CA LYS A 224 3.00 -7.94 -3.96
C LYS A 224 2.47 -7.57 -2.58
N ALA A 225 1.85 -6.39 -2.44
CA ALA A 225 1.20 -5.99 -1.20
C ALA A 225 -0.01 -6.88 -0.87
N PHE A 226 -0.75 -7.32 -1.88
CA PHE A 226 -1.83 -8.29 -1.70
C PHE A 226 -1.29 -9.66 -1.23
N ALA A 227 -0.19 -10.14 -1.83
CA ALA A 227 0.50 -11.34 -1.36
C ALA A 227 0.97 -11.18 0.09
N ALA A 228 1.50 -10.01 0.46
CA ALA A 228 1.88 -9.69 1.83
C ALA A 228 0.71 -9.78 2.81
N THR A 229 -0.48 -9.28 2.43
CA THR A 229 -1.68 -9.38 3.28
C THR A 229 -2.14 -10.80 3.48
N ILE A 230 -2.05 -11.64 2.45
CA ILE A 230 -2.44 -13.05 2.55
C ILE A 230 -1.47 -13.82 3.44
N ILE A 231 -0.16 -13.64 3.22
CA ILE A 231 0.89 -14.30 4.03
C ILE A 231 0.78 -13.86 5.49
N GLY A 232 0.56 -12.58 5.72
CA GLY A 232 0.38 -12.03 7.06
C GLY A 232 -0.85 -12.53 7.79
N GLY A 233 -1.91 -12.87 7.07
CA GLY A 233 -3.25 -13.17 7.54
C GLY A 233 -4.22 -12.07 7.13
N PHE A 234 -5.13 -12.40 6.20
CA PHE A 234 -5.98 -11.41 5.57
C PHE A 234 -6.89 -10.72 6.60
N GLY A 235 -6.75 -9.41 6.72
CA GLY A 235 -7.47 -8.61 7.73
C GLY A 235 -6.66 -8.31 9.00
N ASP A 236 -5.48 -8.90 9.21
CA ASP A 236 -4.61 -8.55 10.34
C ASP A 236 -3.60 -7.45 9.98
N VAL A 237 -3.57 -6.37 10.79
CA VAL A 237 -2.70 -5.19 10.55
C VAL A 237 -1.23 -5.53 10.78
N ALA A 238 -0.92 -6.24 11.86
CA ALA A 238 0.46 -6.62 12.17
C ALA A 238 0.97 -7.64 11.15
N GLY A 239 0.12 -8.59 10.77
CA GLY A 239 0.38 -9.56 9.71
C GLY A 239 0.71 -8.90 8.38
N ALA A 240 -0.08 -7.92 7.94
CA ALA A 240 0.16 -7.21 6.70
C ALA A 240 1.52 -6.48 6.69
N ILE A 241 1.90 -5.86 7.80
CA ILE A 241 3.20 -5.19 7.95
C ILE A 241 4.34 -6.21 7.84
N LEU A 242 4.28 -7.28 8.63
CA LEU A 242 5.32 -8.32 8.62
C LEU A 242 5.39 -9.06 7.28
N GLY A 243 4.23 -9.32 6.66
CA GLY A 243 4.14 -9.88 5.32
C GLY A 243 4.79 -9.00 4.26
N GLY A 244 4.59 -7.67 4.35
CA GLY A 244 5.23 -6.69 3.47
C GLY A 244 6.75 -6.73 3.57
N PHE A 245 7.30 -6.68 4.78
CA PHE A 245 8.75 -6.82 5.00
C PHE A 245 9.28 -8.18 4.53
N ALA A 246 8.58 -9.26 4.81
CA ALA A 246 8.98 -10.59 4.39
C ALA A 246 9.06 -10.71 2.86
N ILE A 247 8.04 -10.24 2.13
CA ILE A 247 8.03 -10.23 0.65
C ILE A 247 9.19 -9.39 0.10
N GLY A 248 9.42 -8.18 0.63
CA GLY A 248 10.52 -7.33 0.16
C GLY A 248 11.90 -7.95 0.37
N ILE A 249 12.13 -8.59 1.51
CA ILE A 249 13.36 -9.32 1.80
C ILE A 249 13.50 -10.51 0.83
N ILE A 250 12.49 -11.36 0.72
CA ILE A 250 12.53 -12.55 -0.15
C ILE A 250 12.77 -12.18 -1.60
N GLU A 251 12.09 -11.15 -2.11
CA GLU A 251 12.27 -10.65 -3.47
C GLU A 251 13.72 -10.17 -3.70
N THR A 252 14.25 -9.39 -2.76
CA THR A 252 15.61 -8.84 -2.89
C THR A 252 16.67 -9.94 -2.86
N PHE A 253 16.55 -10.89 -1.93
CA PHE A 253 17.47 -12.02 -1.86
C PHE A 253 17.30 -12.96 -3.06
N GLY A 254 16.09 -13.25 -3.48
CA GLY A 254 15.81 -14.04 -4.68
C GLY A 254 16.42 -13.43 -5.94
N ALA A 255 16.29 -12.11 -6.10
CA ALA A 255 16.90 -11.39 -7.21
C ALA A 255 18.42 -11.46 -7.17
N ALA A 256 19.05 -11.32 -6.01
CA ALA A 256 20.50 -11.27 -5.86
C ALA A 256 21.19 -12.65 -5.97
N TYR A 257 20.59 -13.69 -5.38
CA TYR A 257 21.21 -15.01 -5.31
C TYR A 257 20.74 -16.00 -6.37
N ILE A 258 19.58 -15.80 -6.98
CA ILE A 258 18.99 -16.75 -7.93
C ILE A 258 18.85 -16.12 -9.30
N SER A 259 18.00 -15.09 -9.48
CA SER A 259 17.78 -14.47 -10.80
C SER A 259 17.06 -13.15 -10.73
N VAL A 260 17.65 -12.08 -11.29
CA VAL A 260 17.03 -10.75 -11.39
C VAL A 260 15.78 -10.75 -12.29
N PRO A 261 15.77 -11.37 -13.49
CA PRO A 261 14.59 -11.43 -14.34
C PRO A 261 13.36 -12.07 -13.69
N PHE A 262 13.56 -12.99 -12.73
CA PHE A 262 12.50 -13.70 -12.04
C PHE A 262 12.18 -13.14 -10.65
N LYS A 263 12.65 -11.92 -10.33
CA LYS A 263 12.46 -11.33 -9.00
C LYS A 263 11.00 -11.31 -8.54
N ASP A 264 10.07 -10.98 -9.45
CA ASP A 264 8.65 -10.90 -9.16
C ASP A 264 8.04 -12.29 -8.91
N ALA A 265 8.56 -13.33 -9.56
CA ALA A 265 8.10 -14.70 -9.39
C ALA A 265 8.34 -15.23 -7.98
N PHE A 266 9.39 -14.80 -7.27
CA PHE A 266 9.66 -15.24 -5.91
C PHE A 266 8.55 -14.83 -4.92
N ALA A 267 8.02 -13.62 -5.04
CA ALA A 267 6.90 -13.17 -4.21
C ALA A 267 5.67 -14.06 -4.39
N PHE A 268 5.34 -14.40 -5.64
CA PHE A 268 4.18 -15.25 -5.94
C PHE A 268 4.42 -16.72 -5.62
N LEU A 269 5.64 -17.23 -5.80
CA LEU A 269 5.99 -18.60 -5.41
C LEU A 269 5.83 -18.78 -3.90
N VAL A 270 6.32 -17.82 -3.12
CA VAL A 270 6.14 -17.84 -1.65
C VAL A 270 4.67 -17.72 -1.28
N LEU A 271 3.88 -16.90 -1.97
CA LEU A 271 2.43 -16.81 -1.76
C LEU A 271 1.76 -18.17 -1.98
N ILE A 272 2.04 -18.84 -3.13
CA ILE A 272 1.45 -20.14 -3.46
C ILE A 272 1.86 -21.19 -2.42
N LEU A 273 3.14 -21.23 -2.07
CA LEU A 273 3.64 -22.17 -1.05
C LEU A 273 2.97 -21.92 0.31
N PHE A 274 2.80 -20.65 0.66
CA PHE A 274 2.18 -20.28 1.94
C PHE A 274 0.69 -20.65 1.96
N LEU A 275 -0.04 -20.40 0.88
CA LEU A 275 -1.45 -20.79 0.75
C LEU A 275 -1.62 -22.32 0.81
N ALA A 276 -0.68 -23.08 0.23
CA ALA A 276 -0.71 -24.54 0.27
C ALA A 276 -0.43 -25.10 1.67
N LEU A 277 0.47 -24.48 2.44
CA LEU A 277 0.89 -24.96 3.76
C LEU A 277 0.05 -24.37 4.90
N ARG A 278 -0.31 -23.07 4.82
CA ARG A 278 -1.00 -22.34 5.87
C ARG A 278 -1.98 -21.28 5.30
N PRO A 279 -3.14 -21.71 4.79
CA PRO A 279 -4.07 -20.84 4.08
C PRO A 279 -4.64 -19.69 4.92
N GLN A 280 -4.52 -19.77 6.25
CA GLN A 280 -4.99 -18.72 7.18
C GLN A 280 -3.98 -17.57 7.37
N GLY A 281 -2.77 -17.69 6.83
CA GLY A 281 -1.69 -16.75 7.08
C GLY A 281 -0.98 -16.95 8.44
N ILE A 282 -0.04 -16.03 8.76
CA ILE A 282 0.74 -16.11 10.01
C ILE A 282 -0.14 -15.79 11.22
N PHE A 283 -0.96 -14.74 11.13
CA PHE A 283 -1.80 -14.21 12.21
C PHE A 283 -3.30 -14.40 11.98
N GLY A 284 -3.69 -15.17 10.93
CA GLY A 284 -5.11 -15.44 10.66
C GLY A 284 -5.78 -16.24 11.78
N GLU A 285 -7.00 -15.84 12.15
CA GLU A 285 -7.82 -16.58 13.10
C GLU A 285 -8.17 -17.95 12.51
N ARG A 286 -8.03 -19.00 13.33
CA ARG A 286 -8.56 -20.32 12.99
C ARG A 286 -10.08 -20.21 12.98
N VAL A 287 -10.69 -20.20 11.80
CA VAL A 287 -12.13 -20.44 11.70
C VAL A 287 -12.37 -21.84 12.25
N ALA A 288 -12.96 -21.93 13.45
CA ALA A 288 -13.42 -23.20 13.95
C ALA A 288 -14.49 -23.69 12.98
N GLU A 289 -14.20 -24.76 12.24
CA GLU A 289 -15.24 -25.51 11.51
C GLU A 289 -16.29 -25.88 12.54
N LYS A 290 -17.45 -25.24 12.45
CA LYS A 290 -18.63 -25.73 13.15
C LYS A 290 -19.03 -27.03 12.44
N ALA A 291 -18.67 -28.15 13.07
CA ALA A 291 -19.18 -29.46 12.73
C ALA A 291 -20.70 -29.50 12.92
#